data_994d2f16b80832abcf53b7439ab6423a
#
_entry.id   994d2f16b80832abcf53b7439ab6423a
#
_cell.length_a   1.000
_cell.length_b   1.000
_cell.length_c   1.000
_cell.angle_alpha   90.00
_cell.angle_beta   90.00
_cell.angle_gamma   90.00
#
_symmetry.space_group_name_H-M   'P 1'
#
loop_
_entity.id
_entity.type
_entity.pdbx_description
1 polymer ?
#
loop_
_entity_poly.entity_id
_entity_poly.type
_entity_poly.pdbx_seq_one_letter_code
_entity_poly.pdbx_strand_id
1 'polypeptide(L)'
;MNEEIITGTLSQRVEALLFVEGGAMARRKLLSLLGCKEDEFASALQGLSEQLQERGISLIQTDNEVSLAVSKSTSGAVREAFERELSRDIGDAGLEIISIILYAGPSTRAKIDYIRGVNSSSTLRTLLARGLLEREGNPNDAREYLYKPTVELLAHLGVSNMNELPDYVTIATELKNFEHHGDAERATE
;
A
#
# COMPACT_ATOMS: atom_id res chain seq x y z
N MET A 1 15.24 12.16 32.34
CA MET A 1 14.61 11.05 31.60
C MET A 1 13.13 11.32 31.69
N ASN A 2 12.54 11.87 30.63
CA ASN A 2 11.08 12.14 30.58
C ASN A 2 10.40 10.76 30.44
N GLU A 3 9.65 10.35 31.47
CA GLU A 3 8.58 9.36 31.28
C GLU A 3 7.55 9.99 30.37
N GLU A 4 7.61 9.71 29.09
CA GLU A 4 6.48 9.98 28.19
C GLU A 4 5.29 9.25 28.78
N ILE A 5 4.29 9.99 29.20
CA ILE A 5 3.01 9.47 29.68
C ILE A 5 2.39 8.71 28.50
N ILE A 6 2.57 7.40 28.47
CA ILE A 6 1.90 6.51 27.51
C ILE A 6 0.42 6.56 27.85
N THR A 7 -0.31 7.49 27.21
CA THR A 7 -1.75 7.62 27.35
C THR A 7 -2.46 6.63 26.44
N GLY A 8 -3.37 5.86 27.00
CA GLY A 8 -4.18 4.87 26.27
C GLY A 8 -4.03 3.44 26.81
N THR A 9 -5.14 2.70 26.76
CA THR A 9 -5.17 1.28 27.14
C THR A 9 -4.33 0.44 26.18
N LEU A 10 -3.94 -0.76 26.59
CA LEU A 10 -3.19 -1.66 25.71
C LEU A 10 -3.99 -2.01 24.44
N SER A 11 -5.31 -2.17 24.54
CA SER A 11 -6.21 -2.37 23.38
C SER A 11 -6.15 -1.22 22.39
N GLN A 12 -6.19 0.03 22.87
CA GLN A 12 -6.08 1.23 22.01
C GLN A 12 -4.72 1.33 21.32
N ARG A 13 -3.64 0.95 22.00
CA ARG A 13 -2.29 0.93 21.43
C ARG A 13 -2.15 -0.15 20.36
N VAL A 14 -2.75 -1.33 20.58
CA VAL A 14 -2.83 -2.39 19.56
C VAL A 14 -3.59 -1.91 18.33
N GLU A 15 -4.78 -1.31 18.54
CA GLU A 15 -5.60 -0.78 17.45
C GLU A 15 -4.82 0.26 16.61
N ALA A 16 -4.16 1.21 17.26
CA ALA A 16 -3.38 2.23 16.59
C ALA A 16 -2.22 1.66 15.76
N LEU A 17 -1.49 0.68 16.29
CA LEU A 17 -0.41 0.02 15.55
C LEU A 17 -0.92 -0.73 14.32
N LEU A 18 -2.01 -1.48 14.46
CA LEU A 18 -2.63 -2.19 13.34
C LEU A 18 -3.18 -1.23 12.27
N PHE A 19 -3.74 -0.10 12.70
CA PHE A 19 -4.23 0.94 11.79
C PHE A 19 -3.09 1.57 10.97
N VAL A 20 -1.97 1.89 11.62
CA VAL A 20 -0.78 2.48 10.95
C VAL A 20 -0.12 1.48 10.01
N GLU A 21 -0.02 0.21 10.39
CA GLU A 21 0.54 -0.85 9.52
C GLU A 21 -0.33 -1.04 8.26
N GLY A 22 -1.65 -0.93 8.39
CA GLY A 22 -2.59 -1.07 7.27
C GLY A 22 -2.68 -2.49 6.70
N GLY A 23 -2.18 -3.49 7.42
CA GLY A 23 -2.16 -4.90 7.02
C GLY A 23 -2.00 -5.83 8.21
N ALA A 24 -1.66 -7.10 7.95
CA ALA A 24 -1.37 -8.07 8.99
C ALA A 24 -0.03 -7.78 9.66
N MET A 25 0.01 -7.85 10.98
CA MET A 25 1.20 -7.69 11.80
C MET A 25 1.46 -8.96 12.61
N ALA A 26 2.71 -9.43 12.60
CA ALA A 26 3.10 -10.58 13.39
C ALA A 26 2.90 -10.33 14.90
N ARG A 27 2.30 -11.30 15.61
CA ARG A 27 2.07 -11.23 17.07
C ARG A 27 3.36 -10.90 17.83
N ARG A 28 4.49 -11.52 17.45
CA ARG A 28 5.80 -11.27 18.07
C ARG A 28 6.26 -9.81 17.89
N LYS A 29 6.00 -9.21 16.73
CA LYS A 29 6.31 -7.79 16.46
C LYS A 29 5.48 -6.88 17.36
N LEU A 30 4.17 -7.16 17.50
CA LEU A 30 3.27 -6.40 18.38
C LEU A 30 3.70 -6.48 19.84
N LEU A 31 3.97 -7.68 20.37
CA LEU A 31 4.47 -7.89 21.72
C LEU A 31 5.75 -7.08 21.99
N SER A 32 6.70 -7.12 21.07
CA SER A 32 7.96 -6.37 21.16
C SER A 32 7.75 -4.87 21.18
N LEU A 33 6.88 -4.34 20.32
CA LEU A 33 6.58 -2.90 20.22
C LEU A 33 5.82 -2.38 21.44
N LEU A 34 4.93 -3.22 22.00
CA LEU A 34 4.09 -2.86 23.14
C LEU A 34 4.79 -3.06 24.49
N GLY A 35 5.83 -3.90 24.53
CA GLY A 35 6.55 -4.22 25.74
C GLY A 35 5.70 -4.93 26.80
N CYS A 36 4.71 -5.74 26.40
CA CYS A 36 3.76 -6.41 27.26
C CYS A 36 3.93 -7.93 27.26
N LYS A 37 3.36 -8.62 28.23
CA LYS A 37 3.33 -10.08 28.30
C LYS A 37 2.22 -10.66 27.41
N GLU A 38 2.36 -11.94 27.05
CA GLU A 38 1.38 -12.65 26.20
C GLU A 38 -0.04 -12.63 26.78
N ASP A 39 -0.19 -12.83 28.12
CA ASP A 39 -1.50 -12.84 28.76
C ASP A 39 -2.17 -11.45 28.73
N GLU A 40 -1.40 -10.39 28.93
CA GLU A 40 -1.87 -9.00 28.82
C GLU A 40 -2.26 -8.66 27.38
N PHE A 41 -1.46 -9.12 26.42
CA PHE A 41 -1.74 -8.95 25.01
C PHE A 41 -2.99 -9.70 24.56
N ALA A 42 -3.16 -10.96 24.99
CA ALA A 42 -4.36 -11.75 24.72
C ALA A 42 -5.63 -11.07 25.26
N SER A 43 -5.56 -10.57 26.50
CA SER A 43 -6.66 -9.82 27.13
C SER A 43 -6.96 -8.52 26.37
N ALA A 44 -5.94 -7.83 25.90
CA ALA A 44 -6.09 -6.61 25.10
C ALA A 44 -6.74 -6.89 23.74
N LEU A 45 -6.37 -7.98 23.07
CA LEU A 45 -7.00 -8.40 21.80
C LEU A 45 -8.47 -8.79 22.01
N GLN A 46 -8.79 -9.49 23.10
CA GLN A 46 -10.17 -9.80 23.43
C GLN A 46 -10.99 -8.53 23.65
N GLY A 47 -10.51 -7.61 24.48
CA GLY A 47 -11.18 -6.33 24.75
C GLY A 47 -11.33 -5.48 23.47
N LEU A 48 -10.34 -5.47 22.59
CA LEU A 48 -10.43 -4.79 21.28
C LEU A 48 -11.50 -5.46 20.40
N SER A 49 -11.52 -6.79 20.35
CA SER A 49 -12.52 -7.54 19.58
C SER A 49 -13.95 -7.24 20.04
N GLU A 50 -14.18 -7.16 21.36
CA GLU A 50 -15.47 -6.77 21.94
C GLU A 50 -15.87 -5.34 21.58
N GLN A 51 -14.93 -4.38 21.64
CA GLN A 51 -15.16 -2.98 21.26
C GLN A 51 -15.49 -2.80 19.79
N LEU A 52 -15.04 -3.70 18.94
CA LEU A 52 -15.26 -3.67 17.49
C LEU A 52 -16.52 -4.42 17.03
N GLN A 53 -17.26 -5.12 17.90
CA GLN A 53 -18.41 -5.95 17.52
C GLN A 53 -19.49 -5.23 16.74
N GLU A 54 -19.77 -3.96 17.08
CA GLU A 54 -20.78 -3.13 16.41
C GLU A 54 -20.18 -2.07 15.49
N ARG A 55 -18.93 -2.27 15.07
CA ARG A 55 -18.20 -1.33 14.23
C ARG A 55 -18.10 -1.84 12.78
N GLY A 56 -17.75 -0.92 11.88
CA GLY A 56 -17.50 -1.22 10.47
C GLY A 56 -16.22 -2.00 10.20
N ILE A 57 -15.39 -2.20 11.22
CA ILE A 57 -14.15 -2.99 11.18
C ILE A 57 -14.19 -4.08 12.23
N SER A 58 -13.42 -5.13 12.03
CA SER A 58 -13.26 -6.26 12.95
C SER A 58 -11.80 -6.65 13.07
N LEU A 59 -11.47 -7.32 14.17
CA LEU A 59 -10.16 -7.88 14.42
C LEU A 59 -10.09 -9.29 13.84
N ILE A 60 -9.11 -9.53 12.98
CA ILE A 60 -8.79 -10.86 12.45
C ILE A 60 -7.54 -11.35 13.16
N GLN A 61 -7.60 -12.58 13.67
CA GLN A 61 -6.50 -13.20 14.40
C GLN A 61 -6.21 -14.59 13.85
N THR A 62 -4.93 -14.88 13.69
CA THR A 62 -4.39 -16.22 13.47
C THR A 62 -3.41 -16.54 14.61
N ASP A 63 -2.84 -17.74 14.61
CA ASP A 63 -1.81 -18.11 15.59
C ASP A 63 -0.58 -17.19 15.54
N ASN A 64 -0.28 -16.63 14.36
CA ASN A 64 0.95 -15.88 14.12
C ASN A 64 0.75 -14.39 13.86
N GLU A 65 -0.43 -13.96 13.44
CA GLU A 65 -0.68 -12.60 12.95
C GLU A 65 -2.02 -12.03 13.43
N VAL A 66 -2.08 -10.73 13.49
CA VAL A 66 -3.28 -9.95 13.81
C VAL A 66 -3.44 -8.84 12.78
N SER A 67 -4.68 -8.56 12.36
CA SER A 67 -4.99 -7.46 11.45
C SER A 67 -6.37 -6.86 11.74
N LEU A 68 -6.59 -5.62 11.28
CA LEU A 68 -7.92 -5.05 11.16
C LEU A 68 -8.46 -5.31 9.76
N ALA A 69 -9.73 -5.64 9.65
CA ALA A 69 -10.43 -5.86 8.40
C ALA A 69 -11.81 -5.23 8.43
N VAL A 70 -12.42 -5.03 7.26
CA VAL A 70 -13.82 -4.62 7.16
C VAL A 70 -14.70 -5.70 7.78
N SER A 71 -15.64 -5.30 8.65
CA SER A 71 -16.56 -6.25 9.30
C SER A 71 -17.50 -6.90 8.29
N LYS A 72 -17.96 -8.12 8.60
CA LYS A 72 -18.90 -8.86 7.76
C LYS A 72 -20.19 -8.06 7.51
N SER A 73 -20.66 -7.30 8.48
CA SER A 73 -21.88 -6.49 8.38
C SER A 73 -21.76 -5.34 7.39
N THR A 74 -20.58 -4.79 7.18
CA THR A 74 -20.33 -3.64 6.29
C THR A 74 -19.64 -4.01 4.98
N SER A 75 -19.15 -5.24 4.86
CA SER A 75 -18.38 -5.71 3.70
C SER A 75 -19.14 -5.57 2.37
N GLY A 76 -20.47 -5.77 2.38
CA GLY A 76 -21.32 -5.59 1.20
C GLY A 76 -21.35 -4.15 0.70
N ALA A 77 -21.53 -3.18 1.61
CA ALA A 77 -21.56 -1.76 1.27
C ALA A 77 -20.19 -1.26 0.77
N VAL A 78 -19.13 -1.73 1.42
CA VAL A 78 -17.76 -1.41 0.99
C VAL A 78 -17.48 -1.97 -0.40
N ARG A 79 -17.83 -3.24 -0.65
CA ARG A 79 -17.67 -3.87 -1.96
C ARG A 79 -18.46 -3.12 -3.03
N GLU A 80 -19.72 -2.78 -2.79
CA GLU A 80 -20.53 -2.02 -3.74
C GLU A 80 -19.94 -0.65 -4.06
N ALA A 81 -19.42 0.06 -3.06
CA ALA A 81 -18.73 1.33 -3.26
C ALA A 81 -17.47 1.18 -4.13
N PHE A 82 -16.65 0.14 -3.88
CA PHE A 82 -15.47 -0.15 -4.69
C PHE A 82 -15.83 -0.62 -6.11
N GLU A 83 -16.86 -1.45 -6.28
CA GLU A 83 -17.33 -1.88 -7.61
C GLU A 83 -17.79 -0.69 -8.46
N ARG A 84 -18.49 0.28 -7.85
CA ARG A 84 -18.85 1.53 -8.54
C ARG A 84 -17.62 2.35 -8.94
N GLU A 85 -16.60 2.39 -8.11
CA GLU A 85 -15.35 3.09 -8.41
C GLU A 85 -14.52 2.34 -9.47
N LEU A 86 -14.49 1.01 -9.40
CA LEU A 86 -13.82 0.13 -10.36
C LEU A 86 -14.50 0.13 -11.74
N SER A 87 -15.78 0.39 -11.83
CA SER A 87 -16.52 0.47 -13.10
C SER A 87 -16.32 1.78 -13.86
N ARG A 88 -15.72 2.80 -13.24
CA ARG A 88 -15.37 4.06 -13.91
C ARG A 88 -14.16 3.87 -14.82
N ASP A 89 -14.04 4.69 -15.85
CA ASP A 89 -12.84 4.73 -16.69
C ASP A 89 -11.59 5.02 -15.84
N ILE A 90 -10.44 4.49 -16.29
CA ILE A 90 -9.17 4.66 -15.57
C ILE A 90 -8.82 6.15 -15.42
N GLY A 91 -9.24 6.98 -16.37
CA GLY A 91 -8.95 8.42 -16.42
C GLY A 91 -7.47 8.72 -16.71
N ASP A 92 -7.19 9.96 -17.04
CA ASP A 92 -5.84 10.40 -17.46
C ASP A 92 -4.77 10.12 -16.39
N ALA A 93 -5.08 10.40 -15.12
CA ALA A 93 -4.16 10.14 -14.01
C ALA A 93 -3.77 8.66 -13.87
N GLY A 94 -4.68 7.76 -14.17
CA GLY A 94 -4.41 6.32 -14.15
C GLY A 94 -3.56 5.89 -15.35
N LEU A 95 -3.87 6.43 -16.53
CA LEU A 95 -3.09 6.17 -17.73
C LEU A 95 -1.66 6.69 -17.63
N GLU A 96 -1.46 7.88 -17.04
CA GLU A 96 -0.13 8.41 -16.73
C GLU A 96 0.69 7.47 -15.84
N ILE A 97 0.10 6.99 -14.74
CA ILE A 97 0.80 6.09 -13.81
C ILE A 97 1.12 4.75 -14.48
N ILE A 98 0.19 4.17 -15.22
CA ILE A 98 0.42 2.95 -15.98
C ILE A 98 1.57 3.16 -16.96
N SER A 99 1.57 4.27 -17.72
CA SER A 99 2.63 4.60 -18.68
C SER A 99 3.99 4.74 -17.99
N ILE A 100 4.06 5.45 -16.87
CA ILE A 100 5.32 5.57 -16.10
C ILE A 100 5.85 4.18 -15.73
N ILE A 101 5.01 3.32 -15.16
CA ILE A 101 5.43 1.98 -14.70
C ILE A 101 5.81 1.08 -15.87
N LEU A 102 5.12 1.18 -16.99
CA LEU A 102 5.43 0.39 -18.20
C LEU A 102 6.76 0.78 -18.83
N TYR A 103 7.09 2.08 -18.89
CA TYR A 103 8.30 2.58 -19.56
C TYR A 103 9.50 2.78 -18.63
N ALA A 104 9.28 3.19 -17.36
CA ALA A 104 10.36 3.35 -16.38
C ALA A 104 10.65 2.06 -15.58
N GLY A 105 9.83 1.02 -15.78
CA GLY A 105 9.93 -0.24 -15.01
C GLY A 105 9.35 -0.14 -13.59
N PRO A 106 9.57 -1.17 -12.76
CA PRO A 106 9.11 -1.18 -11.38
C PRO A 106 9.51 0.09 -10.64
N SER A 107 8.54 0.79 -10.06
CA SER A 107 8.75 2.14 -9.52
C SER A 107 8.14 2.28 -8.14
N THR A 108 8.81 3.01 -7.24
CA THR A 108 8.25 3.38 -5.93
C THR A 108 7.19 4.48 -6.11
N ARG A 109 6.32 4.63 -5.10
CA ARG A 109 5.37 5.75 -5.09
C ARG A 109 6.08 7.09 -5.17
N ALA A 110 7.18 7.26 -4.43
CA ALA A 110 7.95 8.50 -4.42
C ALA A 110 8.47 8.86 -5.83
N LYS A 111 8.95 7.86 -6.58
CA LYS A 111 9.38 8.03 -7.97
C LYS A 111 8.21 8.44 -8.87
N ILE A 112 7.05 7.79 -8.73
CA ILE A 112 5.86 8.10 -9.52
C ILE A 112 5.36 9.53 -9.20
N ASP A 113 5.27 9.89 -7.91
CA ASP A 113 4.87 11.22 -7.46
C ASP A 113 5.83 12.30 -8.00
N TYR A 114 7.14 12.01 -8.03
CA TYR A 114 8.16 12.91 -8.58
C TYR A 114 7.96 13.16 -10.09
N ILE A 115 7.82 12.10 -10.88
CA ILE A 115 7.63 12.22 -12.33
C ILE A 115 6.33 12.97 -12.66
N ARG A 116 5.26 12.73 -11.90
CA ARG A 116 3.97 13.37 -12.12
C ARG A 116 3.84 14.78 -11.52
N GLY A 117 4.68 15.13 -10.56
CA GLY A 117 4.58 16.38 -9.82
C GLY A 117 3.39 16.47 -8.84
N VAL A 118 2.64 15.37 -8.65
CA VAL A 118 1.45 15.30 -7.79
C VAL A 118 1.36 13.96 -7.06
N ASN A 119 0.61 13.94 -5.94
CA ASN A 119 0.40 12.71 -5.17
C ASN A 119 -0.43 11.67 -5.93
N SER A 120 0.08 10.45 -6.02
CA SER A 120 -0.51 9.33 -6.78
C SER A 120 -1.17 8.27 -5.90
N SER A 121 -1.21 8.44 -4.58
CA SER A 121 -1.63 7.39 -3.64
C SER A 121 -3.03 6.83 -3.89
N SER A 122 -4.01 7.68 -4.19
CA SER A 122 -5.40 7.26 -4.45
C SER A 122 -5.50 6.49 -5.78
N THR A 123 -4.85 7.00 -6.82
CA THR A 123 -4.87 6.38 -8.15
C THR A 123 -4.14 5.04 -8.14
N LEU A 124 -2.98 4.93 -7.47
CA LEU A 124 -2.27 3.66 -7.29
C LEU A 124 -3.15 2.62 -6.57
N ARG A 125 -3.87 3.03 -5.53
CA ARG A 125 -4.81 2.12 -4.83
C ARG A 125 -5.91 1.62 -5.76
N THR A 126 -6.48 2.48 -6.59
CA THR A 126 -7.49 2.09 -7.58
C THR A 126 -6.91 1.13 -8.62
N LEU A 127 -5.72 1.38 -9.15
CA LEU A 127 -5.08 0.50 -10.13
C LEU A 127 -4.72 -0.87 -9.57
N LEU A 128 -4.27 -0.95 -8.30
CA LEU A 128 -4.06 -2.20 -7.57
C LEU A 128 -5.39 -2.96 -7.38
N ALA A 129 -6.45 -2.27 -6.95
CA ALA A 129 -7.76 -2.88 -6.74
C ALA A 129 -8.38 -3.43 -8.03
N ARG A 130 -8.04 -2.82 -9.17
CA ARG A 130 -8.44 -3.27 -10.52
C ARG A 130 -7.58 -4.42 -11.06
N GLY A 131 -6.52 -4.82 -10.35
CA GLY A 131 -5.59 -5.84 -10.83
C GLY A 131 -4.76 -5.40 -12.05
N LEU A 132 -4.63 -4.10 -12.30
CA LEU A 132 -3.80 -3.57 -13.38
C LEU A 132 -2.34 -3.45 -12.96
N LEU A 133 -2.13 -3.18 -11.69
CA LEU A 133 -0.81 -3.15 -11.05
C LEU A 133 -0.76 -4.14 -9.90
N GLU A 134 0.43 -4.59 -9.60
CA GLU A 134 0.76 -5.31 -8.37
C GLU A 134 1.91 -4.62 -7.64
N ARG A 135 2.10 -4.94 -6.37
CA ARG A 135 3.20 -4.38 -5.58
C ARG A 135 4.02 -5.48 -4.93
N GLU A 136 5.32 -5.26 -4.85
CA GLU A 136 6.26 -6.11 -4.12
C GLU A 136 7.13 -5.27 -3.20
N GLY A 137 7.73 -5.88 -2.17
CA GLY A 137 8.65 -5.19 -1.28
C GLY A 137 9.88 -4.68 -2.05
N ASN A 138 10.31 -3.46 -1.77
CA ASN A 138 11.53 -2.93 -2.38
C ASN A 138 12.75 -3.63 -1.76
N PRO A 139 13.58 -4.36 -2.52
CA PRO A 139 14.75 -5.05 -2.00
C PRO A 139 15.82 -4.09 -1.42
N ASN A 140 15.78 -2.82 -1.82
CA ASN A 140 16.73 -1.80 -1.38
C ASN A 140 16.24 -1.00 -0.16
N ASP A 141 14.93 -0.95 0.09
CA ASP A 141 14.34 -0.34 1.29
C ASP A 141 13.05 -1.07 1.69
N ALA A 142 13.12 -1.83 2.78
CA ALA A 142 12.00 -2.62 3.29
C ALA A 142 10.77 -1.78 3.72
N ARG A 143 10.87 -0.46 3.76
CA ARG A 143 9.77 0.45 4.08
C ARG A 143 8.96 0.86 2.85
N GLU A 144 9.46 0.56 1.65
CA GLU A 144 8.84 0.94 0.39
C GLU A 144 8.33 -0.27 -0.39
N TYR A 145 7.41 0.00 -1.31
CA TYR A 145 6.94 -0.97 -2.29
C TYR A 145 7.32 -0.51 -3.70
N LEU A 146 7.64 -1.49 -4.55
CA LEU A 146 7.75 -1.33 -5.98
C LEU A 146 6.42 -1.71 -6.63
N TYR A 147 5.88 -0.83 -7.46
CA TYR A 147 4.69 -1.07 -8.27
C TYR A 147 5.12 -1.52 -9.65
N LYS A 148 4.48 -2.57 -10.16
CA LYS A 148 4.76 -3.16 -11.47
C LYS A 148 3.46 -3.57 -12.18
N PRO A 149 3.45 -3.70 -13.52
CA PRO A 149 2.27 -4.14 -14.25
C PRO A 149 1.97 -5.60 -13.93
N THR A 150 0.69 -5.96 -13.92
CA THR A 150 0.25 -7.36 -13.87
C THR A 150 0.39 -8.03 -15.24
N VAL A 151 0.41 -9.36 -15.25
CA VAL A 151 0.39 -10.14 -16.50
C VAL A 151 -0.89 -9.87 -17.29
N GLU A 152 -2.00 -9.67 -16.59
CA GLU A 152 -3.30 -9.34 -17.18
C GLU A 152 -3.27 -8.00 -17.92
N LEU A 153 -2.59 -6.99 -17.38
CA LEU A 153 -2.40 -5.70 -18.05
C LEU A 153 -1.58 -5.86 -19.34
N LEU A 154 -0.46 -6.59 -19.28
CA LEU A 154 0.38 -6.84 -20.47
C LEU A 154 -0.40 -7.63 -21.54
N ALA A 155 -1.15 -8.64 -21.15
CA ALA A 155 -2.01 -9.40 -22.06
C ALA A 155 -3.10 -8.52 -22.68
N HIS A 156 -3.69 -7.59 -21.93
CA HIS A 156 -4.68 -6.63 -22.43
C HIS A 156 -4.07 -5.66 -23.45
N LEU A 157 -2.81 -5.26 -23.25
CA LEU A 157 -2.05 -4.44 -24.21
C LEU A 157 -1.54 -5.23 -25.43
N GLY A 158 -1.67 -6.56 -25.41
CA GLY A 158 -1.24 -7.43 -26.50
C GLY A 158 0.28 -7.60 -26.60
N VAL A 159 1.00 -7.40 -25.51
CA VAL A 159 2.46 -7.54 -25.44
C VAL A 159 2.86 -8.65 -24.46
N SER A 160 3.97 -9.34 -24.76
CA SER A 160 4.51 -10.38 -23.89
C SER A 160 5.51 -9.83 -22.85
N ASN A 161 6.09 -8.69 -23.16
CA ASN A 161 7.01 -7.96 -22.29
C ASN A 161 7.01 -6.45 -22.62
N MET A 162 7.54 -5.63 -21.71
CA MET A 162 7.52 -4.17 -21.85
C MET A 162 8.35 -3.67 -23.05
N ASN A 163 9.37 -4.41 -23.50
CA ASN A 163 10.21 -3.99 -24.64
C ASN A 163 9.45 -4.00 -25.98
N GLU A 164 8.30 -4.66 -26.05
CA GLU A 164 7.42 -4.70 -27.22
C GLU A 164 6.49 -3.48 -27.31
N LEU A 165 6.49 -2.63 -26.31
CA LEU A 165 5.70 -1.40 -26.32
C LEU A 165 6.24 -0.40 -27.36
N PRO A 166 5.37 0.41 -27.97
CA PRO A 166 5.79 1.42 -28.94
C PRO A 166 6.85 2.36 -28.36
N ASP A 167 7.89 2.64 -29.12
CA ASP A 167 8.97 3.58 -28.78
C ASP A 167 9.63 3.33 -27.41
N TYR A 168 9.57 2.08 -26.91
CA TYR A 168 10.00 1.73 -25.55
C TYR A 168 11.40 2.24 -25.22
N VAL A 169 12.39 1.99 -26.10
CA VAL A 169 13.79 2.37 -25.84
C VAL A 169 13.95 3.89 -25.74
N THR A 170 13.29 4.64 -26.60
CA THR A 170 13.35 6.10 -26.61
C THR A 170 12.74 6.68 -25.34
N ILE A 171 11.50 6.31 -25.04
CA ILE A 171 10.76 6.83 -23.89
C ILE A 171 11.43 6.40 -22.57
N ALA A 172 11.86 5.15 -22.47
CA ALA A 172 12.56 4.66 -21.26
C ALA A 172 13.88 5.41 -21.03
N THR A 173 14.59 5.78 -22.09
CA THR A 173 15.82 6.56 -22.00
C THR A 173 15.54 8.00 -21.56
N GLU A 174 14.52 8.63 -22.12
CA GLU A 174 14.12 9.99 -21.73
C GLU A 174 13.69 10.05 -20.26
N LEU A 175 12.91 9.08 -19.79
CA LEU A 175 12.51 8.99 -18.37
C LEU A 175 13.72 8.83 -17.45
N LYS A 176 14.69 7.98 -17.80
CA LYS A 176 15.94 7.83 -17.03
C LYS A 176 16.75 9.13 -16.99
N ASN A 177 16.86 9.83 -18.09
CA ASN A 177 17.56 11.12 -18.13
C ASN A 177 16.87 12.16 -17.26
N PHE A 178 15.53 12.19 -17.25
CA PHE A 178 14.76 13.07 -16.40
C PHE A 178 15.02 12.80 -14.89
N GLU A 179 15.08 11.53 -14.49
CA GLU A 179 15.41 11.13 -13.11
C GLU A 179 16.80 11.59 -12.69
N HIS A 180 17.82 11.40 -13.52
CA HIS A 180 19.19 11.80 -13.23
C HIS A 180 19.39 13.30 -13.07
N HIS A 181 18.64 14.11 -13.81
CA HIS A 181 18.69 15.58 -13.65
C HIS A 181 18.11 16.02 -12.28
N GLY A 182 17.02 15.41 -11.86
CA GLY A 182 16.41 15.71 -10.55
C GLY A 182 17.25 15.28 -9.35
N ASP A 183 18.01 14.19 -9.46
CA ASP A 183 18.92 13.75 -8.39
C ASP A 183 20.15 14.67 -8.30
N ALA A 184 20.63 15.20 -9.41
CA ALA A 184 21.74 16.15 -9.43
C ALA A 184 21.39 17.51 -8.78
N GLU A 185 20.15 17.99 -8.98
CA GLU A 185 19.67 19.23 -8.35
C GLU A 185 19.50 19.07 -6.83
N ARG A 186 19.04 17.91 -6.35
CA ARG A 186 18.90 17.63 -4.91
C ARG A 186 20.23 17.42 -4.18
N ALA A 187 21.27 17.03 -4.89
CA ALA A 187 22.61 16.85 -4.31
C ALA A 187 23.39 18.18 -4.16
N THR A 188 22.87 19.27 -4.72
CA THR A 188 23.46 20.61 -4.69
C THR A 188 22.77 21.59 -3.73
N GLU A 189 21.67 21.20 -3.10
CA GLU A 189 21.02 21.90 -1.99
C GLU A 189 21.41 21.28 -0.62
#